data_25c599ffbe899473aa036b01cfef8c10
#
_entry.id   25c599ffbe899473aa036b01cfef8c10
#
_cell.length_a   1.000
_cell.length_b   1.000
_cell.length_c   1.000
_cell.angle_alpha   90.00
_cell.angle_beta   90.00
_cell.angle_gamma   90.00
#
_symmetry.space_group_name_H-M   'P 1'
#
loop_
_entity.id
_entity.type
_entity.pdbx_description
1 polymer ?
#
loop_
_entity_poly.entity_id
_entity_poly.type
_entity_poly.pdbx_seq_one_letter_code
_entity_poly.pdbx_strand_id
1 'polypeptide(L)'
;MSTASSPSASVTDLAPFVRLDGARTTAVLDLQGPGPALIYFGARLGDAIDPAVLALLQTRQEAPCSPARTPSLTLSPLPGNGFPGRPGVSLHRDGRDWALWPQITGIEPDPSGRVLIHSTDGAHGIGFTHEVSLAPCEDMLVMTTRILNTGDGEITLEACDAPALPLPGGVTKVATHRYWTREEHDREVERALRDAMKETESYGFEKVR
;
A
#
# COMPACT_ATOMS: atom_id res chain seq x y z
N MET A 1 20.15 7.98 37.50
CA MET A 1 19.42 7.30 36.43
C MET A 1 18.71 8.38 35.62
N SER A 2 19.31 8.76 34.51
CA SER A 2 18.81 9.84 33.64
C SER A 2 17.99 9.19 32.54
N THR A 3 16.70 9.40 32.53
CA THR A 3 15.79 8.98 31.48
C THR A 3 15.97 9.96 30.30
N ALA A 4 16.67 9.52 29.27
CA ALA A 4 16.72 10.24 28.02
C ALA A 4 15.34 10.21 27.37
N SER A 5 14.64 11.34 27.39
CA SER A 5 13.43 11.58 26.62
C SER A 5 13.84 11.68 25.15
N SER A 6 13.44 10.72 24.33
CA SER A 6 13.57 10.82 22.87
C SER A 6 12.72 12.00 22.38
N PRO A 7 13.23 12.88 21.52
CA PRO A 7 12.42 13.96 20.96
C PRO A 7 11.34 13.32 20.04
N SER A 8 10.10 13.49 20.43
CA SER A 8 8.95 13.26 19.55
C SER A 8 9.02 14.31 18.43
N ALA A 9 9.40 13.91 17.23
CA ALA A 9 9.30 14.77 16.06
C ALA A 9 7.82 15.16 15.90
N SER A 10 7.54 16.45 15.79
CA SER A 10 6.19 16.92 15.52
C SER A 10 5.80 16.50 14.09
N VAL A 11 4.57 16.05 13.89
CA VAL A 11 4.01 15.61 12.59
C VAL A 11 4.24 16.64 11.46
N THR A 12 4.55 17.87 11.80
CA THR A 12 4.79 18.99 10.88
C THR A 12 6.13 18.92 10.14
N ASP A 13 7.09 18.10 10.60
CA ASP A 13 8.44 18.00 10.02
C ASP A 13 8.66 16.72 9.14
N LEU A 14 7.62 15.96 8.85
CA LEU A 14 7.75 14.77 8.03
C LEU A 14 7.86 15.16 6.54
N ALA A 15 8.81 14.54 5.83
CA ALA A 15 8.93 14.71 4.39
C ALA A 15 7.62 14.28 3.70
N PRO A 16 7.05 15.12 2.81
CA PRO A 16 5.77 14.81 2.16
C PRO A 16 5.83 13.62 1.20
N PHE A 17 7.03 13.29 0.74
CA PHE A 17 7.28 12.22 -0.22
C PHE A 17 8.50 11.40 0.17
N VAL A 18 8.47 10.11 -0.17
CA VAL A 18 9.62 9.22 -0.16
C VAL A 18 9.92 8.80 -1.60
N ARG A 19 11.15 9.04 -2.04
CA ARG A 19 11.65 8.60 -3.35
C ARG A 19 12.74 7.54 -3.14
N LEU A 20 12.61 6.42 -3.83
CA LEU A 20 13.58 5.34 -3.85
C LEU A 20 14.03 5.14 -5.30
N ASP A 21 15.33 5.24 -5.54
CA ASP A 21 15.93 5.08 -6.87
C ASP A 21 16.76 3.80 -6.93
N GLY A 22 16.41 2.92 -7.87
CA GLY A 22 17.19 1.75 -8.26
C GLY A 22 18.11 2.05 -9.45
N ALA A 23 18.62 1.01 -10.08
CA ALA A 23 19.47 1.14 -11.25
C ALA A 23 18.68 1.68 -12.46
N ARG A 24 17.48 1.15 -12.70
CA ARG A 24 16.63 1.46 -13.88
C ARG A 24 15.22 1.88 -13.49
N THR A 25 14.87 1.82 -12.22
CA THR A 25 13.52 2.10 -11.72
C THR A 25 13.52 3.13 -10.61
N THR A 26 12.39 3.80 -10.45
CA THR A 26 12.10 4.70 -9.32
C THR A 26 10.75 4.30 -8.73
N ALA A 27 10.67 4.30 -7.41
CA ALA A 27 9.42 4.24 -6.65
C ALA A 27 9.22 5.55 -5.89
N VAL A 28 7.99 6.09 -5.90
CA VAL A 28 7.64 7.30 -5.15
C VAL A 28 6.38 7.04 -4.34
N LEU A 29 6.48 7.34 -3.05
CA LEU A 29 5.35 7.30 -2.12
C LEU A 29 4.95 8.73 -1.72
N ASP A 30 3.65 8.96 -1.70
CA ASP A 30 3.03 10.17 -1.13
C ASP A 30 2.62 9.88 0.31
N LEU A 31 3.02 10.77 1.22
CA LEU A 31 2.76 10.67 2.66
C LEU A 31 1.82 11.76 3.17
N GLN A 32 1.26 12.58 2.29
CA GLN A 32 0.36 13.68 2.67
C GLN A 32 -1.08 13.23 2.93
N GLY A 33 -1.42 12.01 2.51
CA GLY A 33 -2.75 11.42 2.67
C GLY A 33 -2.96 10.74 4.04
N PRO A 34 -4.08 10.01 4.17
CA PRO A 34 -4.41 9.28 5.40
C PRO A 34 -3.52 8.07 5.67
N GLY A 35 -2.55 7.81 4.83
CA GLY A 35 -1.54 6.77 4.93
C GLY A 35 -0.62 6.80 3.72
N PRO A 36 0.49 6.08 3.73
CA PRO A 36 1.43 6.06 2.62
C PRO A 36 0.77 5.47 1.37
N ALA A 37 0.93 6.14 0.23
CA ALA A 37 0.39 5.72 -1.06
C ALA A 37 1.49 5.63 -2.10
N LEU A 38 1.56 4.53 -2.84
CA LEU A 38 2.49 4.40 -3.98
C LEU A 38 1.91 5.17 -5.17
N ILE A 39 2.53 6.29 -5.53
CA ILE A 39 2.09 7.15 -6.64
C ILE A 39 2.88 6.94 -7.92
N TYR A 40 4.04 6.34 -7.86
CA TYR A 40 4.84 5.98 -9.03
C TYR A 40 5.67 4.72 -8.75
N PHE A 41 5.69 3.82 -9.70
CA PHE A 41 6.68 2.75 -9.80
C PHE A 41 6.87 2.44 -11.30
N GLY A 42 8.08 2.64 -11.78
CA GLY A 42 8.38 2.47 -13.22
C GLY A 42 9.80 2.87 -13.57
N ALA A 43 10.04 3.23 -14.84
CA ALA A 43 11.34 3.63 -15.32
C ALA A 43 11.96 4.73 -14.46
N ARG A 44 13.28 4.71 -14.32
CA ARG A 44 14.01 5.69 -13.50
C ARG A 44 13.68 7.11 -13.92
N LEU A 45 13.24 7.90 -12.96
CA LEU A 45 12.95 9.32 -13.15
C LEU A 45 14.24 10.14 -13.08
N GLY A 46 14.32 11.20 -13.88
CA GLY A 46 15.39 12.18 -13.77
C GLY A 46 15.39 12.87 -12.40
N ASP A 47 16.55 13.33 -11.94
CA ASP A 47 16.70 13.94 -10.61
C ASP A 47 15.94 15.27 -10.48
N ALA A 48 15.64 15.93 -11.60
CA ALA A 48 14.88 17.19 -11.63
C ALA A 48 13.36 17.01 -11.51
N ILE A 49 12.85 15.79 -11.50
CA ILE A 49 11.39 15.54 -11.37
C ILE A 49 10.98 15.68 -9.92
N ASP A 50 10.16 16.69 -9.66
CA ASP A 50 9.55 16.90 -8.34
C ASP A 50 8.43 15.87 -8.08
N PRO A 51 8.51 15.09 -7.00
CA PRO A 51 7.45 14.18 -6.60
C PRO A 51 6.05 14.83 -6.48
N ALA A 52 5.99 16.11 -6.15
CA ALA A 52 4.73 16.84 -6.07
C ALA A 52 3.98 16.89 -7.43
N VAL A 53 4.71 16.91 -8.54
CA VAL A 53 4.10 16.86 -9.88
C VAL A 53 3.42 15.50 -10.11
N LEU A 54 4.03 14.41 -9.63
CA LEU A 54 3.44 13.08 -9.73
C LEU A 54 2.16 12.96 -8.90
N ALA A 55 2.14 13.55 -7.71
CA ALA A 55 0.94 13.59 -6.86
C ALA A 55 -0.20 14.36 -7.55
N LEU A 56 0.10 15.49 -8.20
CA LEU A 56 -0.89 16.24 -8.98
C LEU A 56 -1.47 15.42 -10.13
N LEU A 57 -0.66 14.62 -10.82
CA LEU A 57 -1.13 13.73 -11.91
C LEU A 57 -2.05 12.62 -11.41
N GLN A 58 -1.95 12.22 -10.14
CA GLN A 58 -2.85 11.24 -9.51
C GLN A 58 -4.17 11.86 -9.02
N THR A 59 -4.27 13.19 -8.99
CA THR A 59 -5.48 13.87 -8.56
C THR A 59 -6.60 13.60 -9.55
N ARG A 60 -7.64 12.89 -9.11
CA ARG A 60 -8.83 12.63 -9.91
C ARG A 60 -9.73 13.86 -9.89
N GLN A 61 -10.30 14.19 -11.05
CA GLN A 61 -11.37 15.18 -11.10
C GLN A 61 -12.57 14.63 -10.34
N GLU A 62 -13.08 15.43 -9.39
CA GLU A 62 -14.32 15.10 -8.71
C GLU A 62 -15.47 15.23 -9.71
N ALA A 63 -16.31 14.19 -9.80
CA ALA A 63 -17.51 14.29 -10.62
C ALA A 63 -18.44 15.36 -10.02
N PRO A 64 -19.05 16.21 -10.85
CA PRO A 64 -20.07 17.14 -10.37
C PRO A 64 -21.15 16.35 -9.62
N CYS A 65 -21.53 16.80 -8.43
CA CYS A 65 -22.51 16.13 -7.57
C CYS A 65 -22.01 14.87 -6.84
N SER A 66 -20.73 14.58 -6.83
CA SER A 66 -20.20 13.53 -5.94
C SER A 66 -20.13 14.04 -4.49
N PRO A 67 -20.80 13.40 -3.54
CA PRO A 67 -20.80 13.85 -2.15
C PRO A 67 -19.48 13.60 -1.43
N ALA A 68 -18.59 12.83 -1.99
CA ALA A 68 -17.32 12.43 -1.35
C ALA A 68 -16.18 12.38 -2.35
N ARG A 69 -15.00 12.80 -1.91
CA ARG A 69 -13.76 12.57 -2.63
C ARG A 69 -13.48 11.07 -2.71
N THR A 70 -13.04 10.62 -3.87
CA THR A 70 -12.50 9.24 -3.97
C THR A 70 -11.19 9.18 -3.18
N PRO A 71 -11.11 8.39 -2.11
CA PRO A 71 -9.88 8.29 -1.32
C PRO A 71 -8.75 7.73 -2.16
N SER A 72 -7.54 8.20 -1.90
CA SER A 72 -6.33 7.62 -2.51
C SER A 72 -6.15 6.18 -2.03
N LEU A 73 -5.65 5.31 -2.93
CA LEU A 73 -5.28 3.97 -2.55
C LEU A 73 -3.98 4.02 -1.75
N THR A 74 -4.07 3.85 -0.44
CA THR A 74 -2.92 3.74 0.45
C THR A 74 -2.37 2.31 0.47
N LEU A 75 -1.17 2.10 1.01
CA LEU A 75 -0.61 0.75 1.20
C LEU A 75 -1.47 -0.12 2.13
N SER A 76 -2.19 0.50 3.07
CA SER A 76 -3.22 -0.16 3.88
C SER A 76 -4.54 0.60 3.74
N PRO A 77 -5.32 0.34 2.68
CA PRO A 77 -6.62 0.97 2.52
C PRO A 77 -7.57 0.48 3.62
N LEU A 78 -8.21 1.42 4.31
CA LEU A 78 -9.04 1.15 5.48
C LEU A 78 -10.40 1.84 5.36
N PRO A 79 -11.48 1.25 5.91
CA PRO A 79 -12.81 1.87 5.91
C PRO A 79 -12.83 3.22 6.62
N GLY A 80 -12.07 3.38 7.72
CA GLY A 80 -11.95 4.66 8.44
C GLY A 80 -11.40 5.79 7.57
N ASN A 81 -10.58 5.48 6.57
CA ASN A 81 -10.06 6.44 5.59
C ASN A 81 -11.03 6.68 4.41
N GLY A 82 -12.24 6.15 4.49
CA GLY A 82 -13.26 6.28 3.44
C GLY A 82 -13.05 5.35 2.24
N PHE A 83 -12.16 4.36 2.33
CA PHE A 83 -11.95 3.41 1.24
C PHE A 83 -13.16 2.47 1.11
N PRO A 84 -13.86 2.45 -0.05
CA PRO A 84 -15.12 1.70 -0.21
C PRO A 84 -14.91 0.24 -0.63
N GLY A 85 -13.66 -0.16 -0.89
CA GLY A 85 -13.32 -1.50 -1.36
C GLY A 85 -13.02 -2.47 -0.22
N ARG A 86 -12.46 -3.63 -0.56
CA ARG A 86 -11.98 -4.60 0.42
C ARG A 86 -10.82 -3.98 1.21
N PRO A 87 -10.90 -3.96 2.55
CA PRO A 87 -9.83 -3.41 3.38
C PRO A 87 -8.51 -4.15 3.17
N GLY A 88 -7.39 -3.42 3.23
CA GLY A 88 -6.06 -4.03 3.27
C GLY A 88 -5.79 -4.73 4.60
N VAL A 89 -6.46 -4.31 5.67
CA VAL A 89 -6.43 -4.94 6.99
C VAL A 89 -7.84 -4.96 7.56
N SER A 90 -8.28 -6.12 8.01
CA SER A 90 -9.52 -6.32 8.73
C SER A 90 -9.19 -6.89 10.11
N LEU A 91 -9.51 -6.13 11.14
CA LEU A 91 -9.32 -6.53 12.54
C LEU A 91 -10.40 -5.92 13.43
N HIS A 92 -10.55 -6.47 14.62
CA HIS A 92 -11.47 -5.96 15.62
C HIS A 92 -11.09 -6.40 17.04
N ARG A 93 -11.65 -5.72 18.07
CA ARG A 93 -11.73 -6.17 19.44
C ARG A 93 -13.18 -6.48 19.77
N ASP A 94 -13.54 -7.74 19.94
CA ASP A 94 -14.91 -8.17 20.23
C ASP A 94 -15.98 -7.52 19.33
N GLY A 95 -15.72 -7.46 18.03
CA GLY A 95 -16.61 -6.85 17.05
C GLY A 95 -16.63 -5.31 17.05
N ARG A 96 -15.73 -4.67 17.80
CA ARG A 96 -15.55 -3.20 17.84
C ARG A 96 -14.20 -2.84 17.25
N ASP A 97 -13.91 -1.56 17.11
CA ASP A 97 -12.60 -1.00 16.66
C ASP A 97 -12.21 -1.41 15.24
N TRP A 98 -13.17 -1.66 14.36
CA TRP A 98 -12.92 -2.09 12.99
C TRP A 98 -12.66 -0.95 12.01
N ALA A 99 -13.09 0.29 12.33
CA ALA A 99 -12.95 1.47 11.45
C ALA A 99 -11.69 2.28 11.81
N LEU A 100 -10.53 1.69 11.61
CA LEU A 100 -9.25 2.30 11.94
C LEU A 100 -8.95 3.55 11.12
N TRP A 101 -8.34 4.54 11.76
CA TRP A 101 -7.87 5.79 11.16
C TRP A 101 -6.45 6.15 11.59
N PRO A 102 -5.46 5.39 11.17
CA PRO A 102 -4.07 5.66 11.53
C PRO A 102 -3.56 6.95 10.90
N GLN A 103 -2.69 7.66 11.62
CA GLN A 103 -1.97 8.84 11.14
C GLN A 103 -0.49 8.49 11.06
N ILE A 104 0.20 9.01 10.04
CA ILE A 104 1.66 8.83 9.92
C ILE A 104 2.35 9.56 11.06
N THR A 105 3.15 8.84 11.83
CA THR A 105 3.83 9.35 13.03
C THR A 105 5.34 9.44 12.89
N GLY A 106 5.93 8.77 11.90
CA GLY A 106 7.37 8.79 11.69
C GLY A 106 7.81 8.17 10.38
N ILE A 107 8.98 8.56 9.92
CA ILE A 107 9.68 8.01 8.76
C ILE A 107 11.11 7.75 9.19
N GLU A 108 11.59 6.54 9.02
CA GLU A 108 12.96 6.14 9.35
C GLU A 108 13.65 5.60 8.09
N PRO A 109 14.51 6.40 7.46
CA PRO A 109 15.37 5.93 6.38
C PRO A 109 16.50 5.05 6.95
N ASP A 110 16.69 3.89 6.33
CA ASP A 110 17.76 2.96 6.66
C ASP A 110 18.93 3.14 5.65
N PRO A 111 20.19 3.10 6.09
CA PRO A 111 21.35 3.18 5.21
C PRO A 111 21.38 2.12 4.08
N SER A 112 20.66 1.02 4.23
CA SER A 112 20.50 -0.02 3.19
C SER A 112 19.57 0.39 2.03
N GLY A 113 19.01 1.61 2.03
CA GLY A 113 18.05 2.07 1.04
C GLY A 113 16.61 1.62 1.33
N ARG A 114 16.37 1.14 2.54
CA ARG A 114 15.05 0.78 3.06
C ARG A 114 14.45 1.96 3.82
N VAL A 115 13.14 2.11 3.76
CA VAL A 115 12.40 3.14 4.51
C VAL A 115 11.32 2.46 5.35
N LEU A 116 11.25 2.81 6.62
CA LEU A 116 10.18 2.44 7.53
C LEU A 116 9.24 3.63 7.70
N ILE A 117 7.97 3.41 7.46
CA ILE A 117 6.92 4.42 7.63
C ILE A 117 5.99 3.94 8.73
N HIS A 118 5.96 4.68 9.83
CA HIS A 118 5.15 4.39 11.00
C HIS A 118 3.86 5.16 10.98
N SER A 119 2.76 4.50 11.29
CA SER A 119 1.45 5.12 11.46
C SER A 119 0.78 4.55 12.69
N THR A 120 0.00 5.37 13.39
CA THR A 120 -0.66 4.94 14.63
C THR A 120 -2.09 5.45 14.66
N ASP A 121 -3.00 4.56 15.00
CA ASP A 121 -4.35 4.90 15.45
C ASP A 121 -4.36 4.89 16.99
N GLY A 122 -4.18 6.08 17.57
CA GLY A 122 -4.12 6.23 19.03
C GLY A 122 -5.44 5.96 19.72
N ALA A 123 -6.57 6.15 19.05
CA ALA A 123 -7.89 5.89 19.62
C ALA A 123 -8.16 4.40 19.82
N HIS A 124 -7.65 3.58 18.91
CA HIS A 124 -7.85 2.13 18.93
C HIS A 124 -6.60 1.36 19.40
N GLY A 125 -5.48 2.06 19.64
CA GLY A 125 -4.23 1.42 20.08
C GLY A 125 -3.68 0.45 19.06
N ILE A 126 -3.68 0.84 17.77
CA ILE A 126 -3.15 0.02 16.69
C ILE A 126 -2.04 0.80 15.97
N GLY A 127 -0.89 0.18 15.84
CA GLY A 127 0.23 0.69 15.06
C GLY A 127 0.41 -0.06 13.75
N PHE A 128 0.88 0.65 12.72
CA PHE A 128 1.31 0.09 11.45
C PHE A 128 2.74 0.49 11.17
N THR A 129 3.53 -0.42 10.63
CA THR A 129 4.84 -0.13 10.07
C THR A 129 4.89 -0.68 8.65
N HIS A 130 5.00 0.20 7.67
CA HIS A 130 5.25 -0.15 6.30
C HIS A 130 6.76 -0.07 6.04
N GLU A 131 7.35 -1.20 5.73
CA GLU A 131 8.74 -1.29 5.29
C GLU A 131 8.75 -1.33 3.77
N VAL A 132 9.46 -0.40 3.15
CA VAL A 132 9.55 -0.27 1.70
C VAL A 132 11.01 -0.19 1.31
N SER A 133 11.41 -1.00 0.35
CA SER A 133 12.76 -0.98 -0.23
C SER A 133 12.74 -1.24 -1.72
N LEU A 134 13.69 -0.68 -2.41
CA LEU A 134 13.93 -0.96 -3.83
C LEU A 134 15.29 -1.66 -3.93
N ALA A 135 15.29 -2.94 -4.33
CA ALA A 135 16.53 -3.71 -4.47
C ALA A 135 17.39 -3.10 -5.60
N PRO A 136 18.58 -2.56 -5.31
CA PRO A 136 19.31 -1.72 -6.27
C PRO A 136 19.73 -2.44 -7.55
N CYS A 137 20.05 -3.73 -7.45
CA CYS A 137 20.54 -4.52 -8.58
C CYS A 137 19.42 -5.17 -9.40
N GLU A 138 18.27 -5.41 -8.77
CA GLU A 138 17.18 -6.19 -9.34
C GLU A 138 16.02 -5.30 -9.77
N ASP A 139 16.04 -4.03 -9.38
CA ASP A 139 14.94 -3.07 -9.62
C ASP A 139 13.58 -3.60 -9.12
N MET A 140 13.63 -4.39 -8.04
CA MET A 140 12.46 -5.02 -7.44
C MET A 140 11.98 -4.23 -6.22
N LEU A 141 10.71 -3.84 -6.23
CA LEU A 141 10.08 -3.19 -5.09
C LEU A 141 9.64 -4.26 -4.08
N VAL A 142 10.21 -4.18 -2.87
CA VAL A 142 9.86 -5.06 -1.75
C VAL A 142 9.14 -4.26 -0.69
N MET A 143 7.99 -4.76 -0.28
CA MET A 143 7.17 -4.11 0.74
C MET A 143 6.64 -5.11 1.75
N THR A 144 6.61 -4.68 3.00
CA THR A 144 6.06 -5.45 4.11
C THR A 144 5.21 -4.54 4.99
N THR A 145 4.11 -5.06 5.50
CA THR A 145 3.29 -4.38 6.50
C THR A 145 3.33 -5.17 7.80
N ARG A 146 3.62 -4.47 8.90
CA ARG A 146 3.53 -5.00 10.26
C ARG A 146 2.42 -4.28 11.00
N ILE A 147 1.65 -5.04 11.77
CA ILE A 147 0.58 -4.54 12.63
C ILE A 147 1.02 -4.76 14.07
N LEU A 148 0.88 -3.73 14.89
CA LEU A 148 1.23 -3.75 16.30
C LEU A 148 -0.01 -3.40 17.13
N ASN A 149 -0.36 -4.26 18.07
CA ASN A 149 -1.35 -3.95 19.08
C ASN A 149 -0.67 -3.20 20.22
N THR A 150 -0.94 -1.91 20.34
CA THR A 150 -0.42 -1.01 21.41
C THR A 150 -1.47 -0.69 22.46
N GLY A 151 -2.70 -1.13 22.26
CA GLY A 151 -3.80 -0.96 23.21
C GLY A 151 -3.97 -2.15 24.13
N ASP A 152 -4.88 -2.01 25.06
CA ASP A 152 -5.23 -3.08 25.99
C ASP A 152 -6.12 -4.14 25.34
N GLY A 153 -5.89 -5.39 25.74
CA GLY A 153 -6.67 -6.55 25.32
C GLY A 153 -6.23 -7.13 23.96
N GLU A 154 -6.80 -8.25 23.62
CA GLU A 154 -6.50 -8.99 22.40
C GLU A 154 -7.20 -8.36 21.19
N ILE A 155 -6.59 -8.47 20.03
CA ILE A 155 -7.20 -8.16 18.74
C ILE A 155 -7.40 -9.45 17.93
N THR A 156 -8.50 -9.51 17.22
CA THR A 156 -8.74 -10.55 16.22
C THR A 156 -8.38 -9.97 14.85
N LEU A 157 -7.37 -10.55 14.21
CA LEU A 157 -6.98 -10.22 12.85
C LEU A 157 -7.67 -11.18 11.89
N GLU A 158 -8.67 -10.70 11.15
CA GLU A 158 -9.42 -11.50 10.18
C GLU A 158 -8.68 -11.62 8.84
N ALA A 159 -8.07 -10.53 8.38
CA ALA A 159 -7.33 -10.50 7.12
C ALA A 159 -6.24 -9.42 7.15
N CYS A 160 -5.13 -9.70 6.47
CA CYS A 160 -4.06 -8.74 6.18
C CYS A 160 -3.62 -8.91 4.73
N ASP A 161 -4.25 -8.13 3.83
CA ASP A 161 -3.95 -8.08 2.39
C ASP A 161 -3.06 -6.84 2.07
N ALA A 162 -2.54 -6.16 3.10
CA ALA A 162 -1.58 -5.07 2.94
C ALA A 162 -0.16 -5.63 2.71
N PRO A 163 0.69 -4.94 1.93
CA PRO A 163 0.42 -3.66 1.27
C PRO A 163 -0.39 -3.81 -0.02
N ALA A 164 -1.33 -2.88 -0.23
CA ALA A 164 -2.10 -2.78 -1.46
C ALA A 164 -1.36 -1.93 -2.51
N LEU A 165 -1.36 -2.39 -3.74
CA LEU A 165 -0.66 -1.75 -4.85
C LEU A 165 -1.63 -1.35 -5.96
N PRO A 166 -1.51 -0.13 -6.53
CA PRO A 166 -2.18 0.21 -7.75
C PRO A 166 -1.50 -0.55 -8.91
N LEU A 167 -2.25 -1.39 -9.59
CA LEU A 167 -1.76 -2.06 -10.79
C LEU A 167 -2.36 -1.38 -12.03
N PRO A 168 -1.57 -1.15 -13.08
CA PRO A 168 -2.10 -0.69 -14.36
C PRO A 168 -3.01 -1.75 -14.96
N GLY A 169 -4.01 -1.32 -15.76
CA GLY A 169 -4.89 -2.23 -16.47
C GLY A 169 -4.11 -3.21 -17.35
N GLY A 170 -4.58 -4.44 -17.45
CA GLY A 170 -3.95 -5.49 -18.26
C GLY A 170 -2.82 -6.27 -17.57
N VAL A 171 -2.54 -5.99 -16.30
CA VAL A 171 -1.58 -6.79 -15.52
C VAL A 171 -2.25 -8.04 -14.99
N THR A 172 -1.66 -9.20 -15.27
CA THR A 172 -2.09 -10.48 -14.70
C THR A 172 -1.45 -10.67 -13.33
N LYS A 173 -2.26 -10.84 -12.30
CA LYS A 173 -1.80 -11.21 -10.97
C LYS A 173 -1.59 -12.72 -10.91
N VAL A 174 -0.36 -13.15 -10.61
CA VAL A 174 -0.07 -14.52 -10.20
C VAL A 174 0.09 -14.54 -8.68
N ALA A 175 -0.77 -15.27 -7.99
CA ALA A 175 -0.69 -15.47 -6.55
C ALA A 175 -0.10 -16.86 -6.26
N THR A 176 0.97 -16.90 -5.49
CA THR A 176 1.57 -18.17 -5.00
C THR A 176 1.43 -18.22 -3.49
N HIS A 177 0.97 -19.35 -2.96
CA HIS A 177 0.84 -19.58 -1.53
C HIS A 177 1.78 -20.68 -1.08
N ARG A 178 2.50 -20.43 -0.02
CA ARG A 178 3.56 -21.31 0.49
C ARG A 178 3.07 -22.69 0.94
N TYR A 179 1.78 -22.80 1.31
CA TYR A 179 1.19 -23.99 1.91
C TYR A 179 0.23 -24.73 0.99
N TRP A 180 0.16 -24.34 -0.29
CA TRP A 180 -0.69 -25.05 -1.22
C TRP A 180 -0.05 -26.34 -1.69
N THR A 181 -0.86 -27.37 -1.79
CA THR A 181 -0.45 -28.57 -2.49
C THR A 181 -0.28 -28.24 -3.98
N ARG A 182 0.64 -28.93 -4.65
CA ARG A 182 0.89 -28.72 -6.08
C ARG A 182 -0.38 -28.81 -6.92
N GLU A 183 -1.29 -29.72 -6.55
CA GLU A 183 -2.57 -29.92 -7.23
C GLU A 183 -3.54 -28.73 -7.05
N GLU A 184 -3.55 -28.11 -5.88
CA GLU A 184 -4.39 -26.91 -5.64
C GLU A 184 -3.86 -25.69 -6.39
N HIS A 185 -2.53 -25.56 -6.46
CA HIS A 185 -1.87 -24.52 -7.22
C HIS A 185 -2.18 -24.66 -8.72
N ASP A 186 -2.02 -25.86 -9.28
CA ASP A 186 -2.28 -26.12 -10.69
C ASP A 186 -3.76 -25.85 -11.06
N ARG A 187 -4.71 -26.24 -10.20
CA ARG A 187 -6.15 -25.96 -10.38
C ARG A 187 -6.49 -24.47 -10.35
N GLU A 188 -5.80 -23.67 -9.54
CA GLU A 188 -6.07 -22.23 -9.47
C GLU A 188 -5.44 -21.49 -10.64
N VAL A 189 -4.25 -21.86 -11.06
CA VAL A 189 -3.61 -21.34 -12.29
C VAL A 189 -4.48 -21.66 -13.50
N GLU A 190 -5.00 -22.89 -13.62
CA GLU A 190 -5.91 -23.26 -14.70
C GLU A 190 -7.25 -22.47 -14.66
N ARG A 191 -7.76 -22.20 -13.45
CA ARG A 191 -8.99 -21.41 -13.29
C ARG A 191 -8.74 -19.96 -13.69
N ALA A 192 -7.65 -19.35 -13.21
CA ALA A 192 -7.28 -17.99 -13.54
C ALA A 192 -7.03 -17.80 -15.05
N LEU A 193 -6.35 -18.76 -15.69
CA LEU A 193 -6.16 -18.76 -17.15
C LEU A 193 -7.49 -18.89 -17.90
N ARG A 194 -8.39 -19.75 -17.44
CA ARG A 194 -9.71 -19.96 -18.05
C ARG A 194 -10.59 -18.73 -17.94
N ASP A 195 -10.54 -18.04 -16.79
CA ASP A 195 -11.32 -16.83 -16.56
C ASP A 195 -10.75 -15.66 -17.38
N ALA A 196 -9.43 -15.53 -17.46
CA ALA A 196 -8.77 -14.55 -18.34
C ALA A 196 -9.06 -14.78 -19.82
N MET A 197 -9.13 -16.04 -20.26
CA MET A 197 -9.50 -16.39 -21.64
C MET A 197 -10.96 -16.03 -21.94
N LYS A 198 -11.91 -16.29 -21.01
CA LYS A 198 -13.30 -15.89 -21.15
C LYS A 198 -13.48 -14.37 -21.22
N GLU A 199 -12.73 -13.65 -20.41
CA GLU A 199 -12.72 -12.19 -20.43
C GLU A 199 -12.24 -11.65 -21.78
N THR A 200 -11.19 -12.24 -22.34
CA THR A 200 -10.66 -11.88 -23.66
C THR A 200 -11.66 -12.19 -24.79
N GLU A 201 -12.39 -13.29 -24.71
CA GLU A 201 -13.45 -13.63 -25.67
C GLU A 201 -14.65 -12.67 -25.57
N SER A 202 -14.98 -12.17 -24.37
CA SER A 202 -16.08 -11.23 -24.16
C SER A 202 -15.80 -9.83 -24.73
N TYR A 203 -14.52 -9.44 -24.87
CA TYR A 203 -14.11 -8.17 -25.47
C TYR A 203 -14.01 -8.19 -27.01
N GLY A 204 -14.41 -9.26 -27.68
CA GLY A 204 -14.62 -9.28 -29.13
C GLY A 204 -13.38 -9.02 -29.97
N PHE A 205 -12.22 -9.52 -29.58
CA PHE A 205 -11.07 -9.53 -30.45
C PHE A 205 -11.32 -10.54 -31.59
N GLU A 206 -11.83 -10.05 -32.72
CA GLU A 206 -11.80 -10.79 -33.96
C GLU A 206 -10.36 -11.17 -34.30
N LYS A 207 -10.12 -12.46 -34.49
CA LYS A 207 -8.85 -12.96 -35.04
C LYS A 207 -8.61 -12.29 -36.37
N VAL A 208 -7.68 -11.34 -36.41
CA VAL A 208 -7.07 -10.91 -37.67
C VAL A 208 -6.27 -12.10 -38.20
N ARG A 209 -6.74 -12.64 -39.31
CA ARG A 209 -6.03 -13.66 -40.09
C ARG A 209 -4.82 -13.10 -40.82
#